data_4e3648d367d4900a08b8856e01799dc4
#
_entry.id   4e3648d367d4900a08b8856e01799dc4
#
_cell.length_a   1.000
_cell.length_b   1.000
_cell.length_c   1.000
_cell.angle_alpha   90.00
_cell.angle_beta   90.00
_cell.angle_gamma   90.00
#
_symmetry.space_group_name_H-M   'P 1'
#
loop_
_entity.id
_entity.type
_entity.pdbx_description
1 polymer ?
#
loop_
_entity_poly.entity_id
_entity_poly.type
_entity_poly.pdbx_seq_one_letter_code
_entity_poly.pdbx_strand_id
1 'polypeptide(L)'
;MTEDTAAAETEPVTEGVASAEGASSTEAAASSEGAAAEGAAAAEEAAPEWKPSPHPRVELPQPSSPAPPPETQRRTGRATRITRRVAIGLVSLLALSGTGYAYVTKDKLQDNVATADVLTPRAGEPPAPPADDGGTDILLVGSDARTDQQGNPLPLSMLKSLRTEDKAGINTDTIILLRIPKNGGKASAVSIPRDSWVDVPGRGKAKINSAYGVAKAHAEQEERAQGEHDQAKIARDSDAAGRRALVQTVQDLTQARIDHYAEINLLGFYLITEAVGGVPVCLNHATSDKDSGANFRRGVQTVSGGEALSFVRQRKNLPNGDLDRIKRQQAFLSSAMRKVLSAGTLANPSTLNSLMDAVHRSFVLDDSLDVLEFAQQVKGVASGDLAFATIPVITTNGRSEDGQSIVEVDPAAVQKFVAGLAGRTTTGSPGGNGGGGAAAGAVPQGLDSGIPGVPCVD
;
A
#
# COMPACT_ATOMS: atom_id res chain seq x y z
N MET A 1 25.47 60.34 15.87
CA MET A 1 25.30 60.59 17.30
C MET A 1 24.87 59.25 17.87
N THR A 2 25.89 58.60 18.29
CA THR A 2 26.26 58.09 19.63
C THR A 2 25.50 56.84 19.98
N GLU A 3 26.16 55.66 19.87
CA GLU A 3 26.90 54.97 20.98
C GLU A 3 25.92 54.46 22.06
N ASP A 4 25.90 53.23 22.55
CA ASP A 4 26.98 52.46 23.15
C ASP A 4 26.54 50.99 23.38
N THR A 5 27.33 50.06 23.08
CA THR A 5 28.05 48.98 23.73
C THR A 5 27.49 48.49 25.09
N ALA A 6 27.31 47.17 25.23
CA ALA A 6 27.92 46.38 26.31
C ALA A 6 27.75 44.87 26.11
N ALA A 7 28.89 44.20 26.03
CA ALA A 7 29.09 42.77 26.15
C ALA A 7 29.14 42.37 27.64
N ALA A 8 28.75 41.12 27.94
CA ALA A 8 29.28 40.42 29.12
C ALA A 8 29.29 38.89 28.87
N GLU A 9 30.50 38.38 28.72
CA GLU A 9 30.95 37.03 28.92
C GLU A 9 30.65 36.51 30.34
N THR A 10 30.41 35.24 30.49
CA THR A 10 31.16 34.38 31.43
C THR A 10 30.81 32.89 31.22
N GLU A 11 31.82 32.12 30.86
CA GLU A 11 31.99 30.68 31.09
C GLU A 11 32.51 30.44 32.54
N PRO A 12 32.92 29.19 32.89
CA PRO A 12 32.21 27.92 33.05
C PRO A 12 32.40 27.37 34.50
N VAL A 13 31.71 26.29 34.89
CA VAL A 13 32.16 25.50 36.06
C VAL A 13 32.07 24.05 35.75
N THR A 14 33.22 23.44 35.91
CA THR A 14 33.58 22.02 35.84
C THR A 14 33.22 21.28 37.13
N GLU A 15 33.28 19.94 36.99
CA GLU A 15 33.64 18.88 37.96
C GLU A 15 32.55 18.18 38.75
N GLY A 16 32.67 16.85 38.65
CA GLY A 16 32.22 15.91 39.63
C GLY A 16 32.15 14.44 39.13
N VAL A 17 33.33 13.82 39.07
CA VAL A 17 33.55 12.39 38.90
C VAL A 17 33.08 11.61 40.14
N ALA A 18 32.43 10.45 39.94
CA ALA A 18 32.58 9.31 40.87
C ALA A 18 32.22 7.98 40.19
N SER A 19 33.24 7.16 40.09
CA SER A 19 33.23 5.73 39.76
C SER A 19 32.81 4.89 40.96
N ALA A 20 32.20 3.74 40.73
CA ALA A 20 32.34 2.46 41.47
C ALA A 20 31.71 1.36 40.61
N GLU A 21 32.38 0.47 40.01
CA GLU A 21 33.10 -0.78 40.37
C GLU A 21 32.34 -1.70 41.34
N GLY A 22 32.27 -2.93 40.91
CA GLY A 22 31.96 -4.13 41.70
C GLY A 22 31.15 -5.12 40.88
N ALA A 23 31.74 -5.98 40.10
CA ALA A 23 32.45 -7.24 40.34
C ALA A 23 31.50 -8.40 40.67
N SER A 24 31.56 -9.35 39.75
CA SER A 24 31.97 -10.77 39.96
C SER A 24 30.86 -11.71 40.45
N SER A 25 30.64 -12.78 39.94
CA SER A 25 31.25 -14.03 39.46
C SER A 25 30.19 -15.12 39.64
N THR A 26 30.14 -16.11 38.99
CA THR A 26 30.74 -17.40 38.64
C THR A 26 29.62 -18.37 38.29
N GLU A 27 29.70 -19.03 37.17
CA GLU A 27 30.26 -20.37 36.93
C GLU A 27 29.42 -21.55 37.43
N ALA A 28 29.02 -22.39 36.54
CA ALA A 28 29.28 -23.84 36.38
C ALA A 28 28.23 -24.42 35.42
N ALA A 29 28.51 -24.92 34.28
CA ALA A 29 29.24 -26.11 33.79
C ALA A 29 28.70 -27.44 34.30
N ALA A 30 28.18 -28.24 33.38
CA ALA A 30 28.33 -29.70 33.19
C ALA A 30 27.32 -30.15 32.11
N SER A 31 27.68 -30.51 30.92
CA SER A 31 28.32 -31.68 30.31
C SER A 31 27.75 -33.05 30.75
N SER A 32 27.24 -33.75 29.77
CA SER A 32 27.42 -35.16 29.41
C SER A 32 26.51 -35.47 28.22
N GLU A 33 27.01 -35.70 27.04
CA GLU A 33 27.65 -36.88 26.46
C GLU A 33 26.87 -38.18 26.61
N GLY A 34 26.75 -38.84 25.47
CA GLY A 34 26.62 -40.27 25.34
C GLY A 34 25.51 -40.64 24.34
N ALA A 35 25.85 -40.85 23.20
CA ALA A 35 26.49 -41.90 22.42
C ALA A 35 25.48 -42.72 21.61
N ALA A 36 25.85 -42.90 20.40
CA ALA A 36 25.33 -43.68 19.31
C ALA A 36 25.27 -45.18 19.56
N ALA A 37 24.45 -45.88 18.81
CA ALA A 37 24.68 -47.18 18.18
C ALA A 37 23.47 -47.46 17.28
N GLU A 38 23.55 -47.46 16.01
CA GLU A 38 24.00 -48.49 15.05
C GLU A 38 23.41 -49.90 15.29
N GLY A 39 22.72 -50.36 14.24
CA GLY A 39 22.99 -51.69 13.77
C GLY A 39 21.81 -52.65 13.64
N ALA A 40 21.60 -52.99 12.46
CA ALA A 40 21.49 -54.34 11.90
C ALA A 40 20.11 -54.86 11.50
N ALA A 41 20.07 -55.07 10.22
CA ALA A 41 19.17 -55.99 9.52
C ALA A 41 19.47 -57.45 9.90
N ALA A 42 18.49 -58.32 9.91
CA ALA A 42 18.52 -59.71 9.41
C ALA A 42 17.17 -60.37 9.66
N ALA A 43 16.63 -60.78 8.63
CA ALA A 43 16.50 -62.15 8.15
C ALA A 43 15.15 -62.83 8.54
N GLU A 44 14.41 -63.02 7.59
CA GLU A 44 13.41 -64.01 7.23
C GLU A 44 13.78 -65.41 7.73
N GLU A 45 12.88 -66.05 8.50
CA GLU A 45 12.89 -67.51 8.60
C GLU A 45 11.45 -68.03 8.75
N ALA A 46 11.09 -68.83 7.77
CA ALA A 46 9.81 -69.50 7.63
C ALA A 46 9.66 -70.62 8.64
N ALA A 47 8.55 -70.72 9.33
CA ALA A 47 8.17 -71.85 10.17
C ALA A 47 7.04 -72.66 9.49
N PRO A 48 7.02 -73.97 9.69
CA PRO A 48 6.34 -74.92 8.81
C PRO A 48 4.83 -75.09 9.08
N GLU A 49 4.17 -75.40 8.01
CA GLU A 49 2.73 -75.76 7.88
C GLU A 49 2.42 -77.02 8.71
N TRP A 50 1.58 -76.91 9.73
CA TRP A 50 0.99 -78.04 10.44
C TRP A 50 -0.41 -78.31 9.96
N LYS A 51 -0.64 -79.52 9.36
CA LYS A 51 -1.93 -80.02 8.95
C LYS A 51 -2.54 -80.92 10.03
N PRO A 52 -3.70 -80.61 10.63
CA PRO A 52 -4.36 -81.49 11.54
C PRO A 52 -5.22 -82.55 10.79
N SER A 53 -5.14 -83.80 11.21
CA SER A 53 -5.93 -84.94 10.77
C SER A 53 -7.39 -84.81 11.22
N PRO A 54 -8.36 -85.46 10.49
CA PRO A 54 -9.77 -85.37 10.79
C PRO A 54 -10.14 -86.29 11.94
N HIS A 55 -10.67 -85.78 13.02
CA HIS A 55 -11.40 -86.60 14.03
C HIS A 55 -12.88 -86.54 13.79
N PRO A 56 -13.61 -87.65 14.13
CA PRO A 56 -15.03 -87.79 13.85
C PRO A 56 -15.85 -86.80 14.72
N ARG A 57 -16.81 -86.21 14.09
CA ARG A 57 -17.73 -85.22 14.68
C ARG A 57 -18.72 -85.95 15.60
N VAL A 58 -18.66 -85.67 16.88
CA VAL A 58 -19.72 -86.01 17.82
C VAL A 58 -20.71 -84.86 17.86
N GLU A 59 -21.92 -85.14 17.40
CA GLU A 59 -23.03 -84.20 17.39
C GLU A 59 -23.58 -84.04 18.83
N LEU A 60 -23.32 -82.87 19.47
CA LEU A 60 -23.99 -82.57 20.75
C LEU A 60 -25.26 -81.74 20.44
N PRO A 61 -26.35 -82.01 21.22
CA PRO A 61 -27.61 -81.31 21.01
C PRO A 61 -27.42 -79.79 21.25
N GLN A 62 -27.93 -79.05 20.30
CA GLN A 62 -27.90 -77.57 20.36
C GLN A 62 -28.77 -77.03 21.48
N PRO A 63 -28.28 -76.15 22.36
CA PRO A 63 -29.13 -75.40 23.29
C PRO A 63 -30.03 -74.46 22.47
N SER A 64 -31.34 -74.47 22.75
CA SER A 64 -32.33 -73.55 22.22
C SER A 64 -31.87 -72.08 22.47
N SER A 65 -31.78 -71.30 21.37
CA SER A 65 -31.47 -69.88 21.42
C SER A 65 -32.45 -69.11 22.33
N PRO A 66 -31.99 -68.29 23.22
CA PRO A 66 -32.85 -67.40 23.99
C PRO A 66 -33.47 -66.39 23.02
N ALA A 67 -34.74 -66.07 23.24
CA ALA A 67 -35.46 -65.04 22.48
C ALA A 67 -34.77 -63.71 22.52
N PRO A 68 -34.71 -62.98 21.42
CA PRO A 68 -34.10 -61.66 21.37
C PRO A 68 -34.77 -60.72 22.39
N PRO A 69 -33.99 -59.90 23.15
CA PRO A 69 -34.58 -58.95 24.03
C PRO A 69 -35.40 -57.90 23.24
N PRO A 70 -36.49 -57.36 23.83
CA PRO A 70 -37.33 -56.39 23.14
C PRO A 70 -36.48 -55.19 22.70
N GLU A 71 -36.54 -54.88 21.40
CA GLU A 71 -35.93 -53.69 20.83
C GLU A 71 -36.48 -52.45 21.56
N THR A 72 -35.70 -51.89 22.45
CA THR A 72 -35.96 -50.53 22.95
C THR A 72 -35.84 -49.58 21.79
N GLN A 73 -36.94 -49.24 21.15
CA GLN A 73 -37.02 -48.14 20.19
C GLN A 73 -36.50 -46.88 20.87
N ARG A 74 -35.23 -46.58 20.59
CA ARG A 74 -34.60 -45.31 20.99
C ARG A 74 -35.41 -44.15 20.42
N ARG A 75 -36.22 -43.50 21.25
CA ARG A 75 -36.91 -42.23 20.96
C ARG A 75 -35.92 -41.07 20.78
N THR A 76 -34.89 -41.24 19.95
CA THR A 76 -33.86 -40.25 19.69
C THR A 76 -34.19 -39.29 18.51
N GLY A 77 -35.26 -39.58 17.77
CA GLY A 77 -35.56 -38.88 16.53
C GLY A 77 -36.14 -37.44 16.72
N ARG A 78 -36.70 -37.11 17.88
CA ARG A 78 -37.40 -35.83 18.06
C ARG A 78 -36.44 -34.74 18.59
N ALA A 79 -35.59 -35.10 19.55
CA ALA A 79 -34.59 -34.18 20.09
C ALA A 79 -33.55 -33.80 19.01
N THR A 80 -33.04 -34.79 18.24
CA THR A 80 -32.08 -34.56 17.16
C THR A 80 -32.62 -33.68 16.03
N ARG A 81 -33.95 -33.86 15.71
CA ARG A 81 -34.61 -33.01 14.70
C ARG A 81 -34.78 -31.55 15.19
N ILE A 82 -35.06 -31.33 16.47
CA ILE A 82 -35.19 -30.00 17.08
C ILE A 82 -33.83 -29.35 17.14
N THR A 83 -32.77 -30.04 17.61
CA THR A 83 -31.41 -29.53 17.66
C THR A 83 -30.88 -29.12 16.28
N ARG A 84 -31.14 -29.96 15.26
CA ARG A 84 -30.77 -29.65 13.87
C ARG A 84 -31.53 -28.45 13.31
N ARG A 85 -32.84 -28.30 13.63
CA ARG A 85 -33.59 -27.10 13.20
C ARG A 85 -33.13 -25.82 13.90
N VAL A 86 -32.81 -25.90 15.17
CA VAL A 86 -32.23 -24.77 15.94
C VAL A 86 -30.85 -24.41 15.39
N ALA A 87 -29.99 -25.37 15.12
CA ALA A 87 -28.68 -25.14 14.52
C ALA A 87 -28.77 -24.47 13.12
N ILE A 88 -29.70 -24.97 12.27
CA ILE A 88 -29.96 -24.36 10.95
C ILE A 88 -30.50 -22.95 11.12
N GLY A 89 -31.42 -22.71 12.06
CA GLY A 89 -31.95 -21.36 12.38
C GLY A 89 -30.86 -20.38 12.84
N LEU A 90 -29.95 -20.84 13.69
CA LEU A 90 -28.81 -20.03 14.16
C LEU A 90 -27.83 -19.72 13.02
N VAL A 91 -27.49 -20.70 12.19
CA VAL A 91 -26.63 -20.48 11.02
C VAL A 91 -27.29 -19.52 10.03
N SER A 92 -28.60 -19.66 9.78
CA SER A 92 -29.34 -18.74 8.90
C SER A 92 -29.39 -17.33 9.49
N LEU A 93 -29.57 -17.17 10.81
CA LEU A 93 -29.56 -15.87 11.48
C LEU A 93 -28.18 -15.22 11.40
N LEU A 94 -27.10 -15.99 11.62
CA LEU A 94 -25.72 -15.52 11.47
C LEU A 94 -25.43 -15.14 10.03
N ALA A 95 -25.88 -15.93 9.05
CA ALA A 95 -25.71 -15.60 7.64
C ALA A 95 -26.47 -14.33 7.25
N LEU A 96 -27.73 -14.17 7.70
CA LEU A 96 -28.54 -12.96 7.46
C LEU A 96 -27.94 -11.74 8.16
N SER A 97 -27.47 -11.89 9.40
CA SER A 97 -26.80 -10.81 10.13
C SER A 97 -25.50 -10.40 9.45
N GLY A 98 -24.71 -11.39 8.98
CA GLY A 98 -23.47 -11.15 8.24
C GLY A 98 -23.74 -10.47 6.88
N THR A 99 -24.75 -10.91 6.15
CA THR A 99 -25.15 -10.32 4.88
C THR A 99 -25.73 -8.91 5.07
N GLY A 100 -26.58 -8.72 6.08
CA GLY A 100 -27.13 -7.41 6.43
C GLY A 100 -26.06 -6.43 6.88
N TYR A 101 -25.09 -6.88 7.68
CA TYR A 101 -23.94 -6.07 8.08
C TYR A 101 -23.07 -5.70 6.88
N ALA A 102 -22.79 -6.66 5.98
CA ALA A 102 -22.02 -6.42 4.77
C ALA A 102 -22.72 -5.43 3.83
N TYR A 103 -24.05 -5.53 3.69
CA TYR A 103 -24.86 -4.63 2.87
C TYR A 103 -24.83 -3.19 3.41
N VAL A 104 -25.10 -3.01 4.70
CA VAL A 104 -25.06 -1.67 5.36
C VAL A 104 -23.65 -1.09 5.34
N THR A 105 -22.62 -1.92 5.43
CA THR A 105 -21.23 -1.47 5.37
C THR A 105 -20.87 -1.04 3.95
N LYS A 106 -21.38 -1.73 2.91
CA LYS A 106 -21.18 -1.34 1.51
C LYS A 106 -21.73 0.05 1.23
N ASP A 107 -22.99 0.31 1.61
CA ASP A 107 -23.63 1.61 1.38
C ASP A 107 -22.86 2.73 2.12
N LYS A 108 -22.45 2.47 3.36
CA LYS A 108 -21.63 3.45 4.14
C LYS A 108 -20.25 3.71 3.52
N LEU A 109 -19.65 2.72 2.85
CA LEU A 109 -18.36 2.90 2.17
C LEU A 109 -18.48 3.82 0.95
N GLN A 110 -19.60 3.75 0.22
CA GLN A 110 -19.81 4.50 -1.01
C GLN A 110 -20.41 5.89 -0.77
N ASP A 111 -21.34 6.04 0.19
CA ASP A 111 -22.22 7.19 0.31
C ASP A 111 -21.56 8.52 0.74
N ASN A 112 -20.35 8.50 1.29
CA ASN A 112 -19.70 9.71 1.84
C ASN A 112 -18.27 9.94 1.33
N VAL A 113 -17.82 9.22 0.32
CA VAL A 113 -16.52 9.49 -0.31
C VAL A 113 -16.70 10.64 -1.29
N ALA A 114 -15.81 11.63 -1.25
CA ALA A 114 -15.84 12.68 -2.25
C ALA A 114 -15.49 12.09 -3.61
N THR A 115 -16.35 12.29 -4.57
CA THR A 115 -16.13 11.91 -5.96
C THR A 115 -15.93 13.14 -6.84
N ALA A 116 -15.22 12.96 -7.94
CA ALA A 116 -14.99 14.01 -8.92
C ALA A 116 -14.98 13.43 -10.33
N ASP A 117 -15.70 14.08 -11.25
CA ASP A 117 -15.59 13.79 -12.68
C ASP A 117 -14.26 14.33 -13.22
N VAL A 118 -13.25 13.48 -13.18
CA VAL A 118 -11.88 13.81 -13.59
C VAL A 118 -11.43 13.06 -14.84
N LEU A 119 -12.20 12.08 -15.28
CA LEU A 119 -11.86 11.21 -16.41
C LEU A 119 -12.60 11.56 -17.69
N THR A 120 -13.72 12.29 -17.60
CA THR A 120 -14.48 12.72 -18.77
C THR A 120 -13.82 13.95 -19.41
N PRO A 121 -13.31 13.85 -20.67
CA PRO A 121 -12.72 14.99 -21.35
C PRO A 121 -13.77 16.09 -21.57
N ARG A 122 -13.40 17.33 -21.35
CA ARG A 122 -14.24 18.49 -21.67
C ARG A 122 -14.12 18.89 -23.15
N ALA A 123 -15.03 19.70 -23.61
CA ALA A 123 -15.00 20.25 -24.97
C ALA A 123 -13.67 21.01 -25.19
N GLY A 124 -12.90 20.57 -26.20
CA GLY A 124 -11.58 21.15 -26.51
C GLY A 124 -10.38 20.43 -25.89
N GLU A 125 -10.60 19.51 -24.97
CA GLU A 125 -9.53 18.63 -24.45
C GLU A 125 -9.28 17.45 -25.40
N PRO A 126 -8.05 16.94 -25.51
CA PRO A 126 -7.76 15.75 -26.29
C PRO A 126 -8.55 14.54 -25.78
N PRO A 127 -8.96 13.61 -26.67
CA PRO A 127 -9.63 12.40 -26.23
C PRO A 127 -8.66 11.51 -25.44
N ALA A 128 -9.22 10.81 -24.44
CA ALA A 128 -8.42 9.81 -23.72
C ALA A 128 -7.92 8.70 -24.65
N PRO A 129 -6.80 8.04 -24.35
CA PRO A 129 -6.33 6.86 -25.07
C PRO A 129 -7.40 5.75 -25.17
N PRO A 130 -7.28 4.80 -26.12
CA PRO A 130 -8.27 3.73 -26.31
C PRO A 130 -8.52 2.91 -25.02
N ALA A 131 -9.78 2.53 -24.79
CA ALA A 131 -10.22 1.85 -23.56
C ALA A 131 -9.73 0.40 -23.43
N ASP A 132 -9.44 -0.28 -24.57
CA ASP A 132 -9.01 -1.68 -24.56
C ASP A 132 -7.50 -1.78 -24.70
N ASP A 133 -6.83 -1.48 -23.63
CA ASP A 133 -5.37 -1.49 -23.58
C ASP A 133 -4.78 -2.70 -22.82
N GLY A 134 -5.63 -3.69 -22.47
CA GLY A 134 -5.24 -4.96 -21.86
C GLY A 134 -5.11 -4.92 -20.32
N GLY A 135 -5.38 -3.79 -19.69
CA GLY A 135 -5.33 -3.62 -18.23
C GLY A 135 -6.47 -2.77 -17.70
N THR A 136 -6.56 -2.63 -16.40
CA THR A 136 -7.25 -1.55 -15.68
C THR A 136 -6.18 -0.68 -15.08
N ASP A 137 -6.17 0.60 -15.43
CA ASP A 137 -5.17 1.57 -14.99
C ASP A 137 -5.77 2.55 -13.99
N ILE A 138 -5.20 2.55 -12.78
CA ILE A 138 -5.64 3.41 -11.69
C ILE A 138 -4.53 4.40 -11.38
N LEU A 139 -4.82 5.69 -11.50
CA LEU A 139 -3.88 6.74 -11.13
C LEU A 139 -4.01 7.06 -9.64
N LEU A 140 -3.01 6.67 -8.87
CA LEU A 140 -2.90 6.97 -7.45
C LEU A 140 -2.07 8.23 -7.25
N VAL A 141 -2.67 9.24 -6.62
CA VAL A 141 -2.05 10.56 -6.42
C VAL A 141 -1.94 10.90 -4.95
N GLY A 142 -0.75 11.31 -4.54
CA GLY A 142 -0.52 11.93 -3.23
C GLY A 142 -0.32 13.44 -3.39
N SER A 143 -1.25 14.23 -2.87
CA SER A 143 -1.17 15.70 -2.91
C SER A 143 -0.66 16.28 -1.59
N ASP A 144 0.04 17.42 -1.68
CA ASP A 144 0.49 18.15 -0.50
C ASP A 144 -0.54 19.19 -0.04
N ALA A 145 -1.82 19.00 -0.40
CA ALA A 145 -2.91 19.85 0.00
C ALA A 145 -3.02 19.97 1.53
N ARG A 146 -3.22 21.20 1.99
CA ARG A 146 -3.36 21.55 3.41
C ARG A 146 -4.77 21.96 3.76
N THR A 147 -5.70 21.37 3.07
CA THR A 147 -7.15 21.53 3.25
C THR A 147 -7.79 20.20 3.62
N ASP A 148 -8.97 20.27 4.21
CA ASP A 148 -9.86 19.11 4.27
C ASP A 148 -10.52 18.88 2.89
N GLN A 149 -11.39 17.88 2.79
CA GLN A 149 -12.12 17.58 1.56
C GLN A 149 -13.09 18.68 1.11
N GLN A 150 -13.54 19.51 2.04
CA GLN A 150 -14.43 20.62 1.78
C GLN A 150 -13.67 21.85 1.30
N GLY A 151 -12.32 21.78 1.22
CA GLY A 151 -11.46 22.90 0.84
C GLY A 151 -11.14 23.85 1.98
N ASN A 152 -11.54 23.56 3.22
CA ASN A 152 -11.23 24.40 4.37
C ASN A 152 -9.76 24.22 4.79
N PRO A 153 -9.03 25.31 5.08
CA PRO A 153 -7.66 25.23 5.57
C PRO A 153 -7.57 24.43 6.87
N LEU A 154 -6.54 23.58 6.95
CA LEU A 154 -6.28 22.81 8.17
C LEU A 154 -5.79 23.74 9.30
N PRO A 155 -6.25 23.52 10.55
CA PRO A 155 -5.79 24.32 11.68
C PRO A 155 -4.30 24.10 11.95
N LEU A 156 -3.62 25.12 12.51
CA LEU A 156 -2.19 25.07 12.81
C LEU A 156 -1.78 23.88 13.68
N SER A 157 -2.63 23.43 14.58
CA SER A 157 -2.40 22.23 15.40
C SER A 157 -2.27 20.98 14.53
N MET A 158 -3.12 20.86 13.51
CA MET A 158 -3.07 19.73 12.55
C MET A 158 -1.83 19.84 11.66
N LEU A 159 -1.51 21.02 11.13
CA LEU A 159 -0.30 21.24 10.33
C LEU A 159 0.97 20.85 11.09
N LYS A 160 1.04 21.15 12.40
CA LYS A 160 2.14 20.71 13.27
C LYS A 160 2.18 19.18 13.41
N SER A 161 1.03 18.53 13.56
CA SER A 161 0.93 17.06 13.61
C SER A 161 1.37 16.42 12.30
N LEU A 162 1.05 17.04 11.17
CA LEU A 162 1.47 16.65 9.83
C LEU A 162 2.95 16.98 9.55
N ARG A 163 3.64 17.64 10.47
CA ARG A 163 5.03 18.13 10.31
C ARG A 163 5.18 18.95 9.02
N THR A 164 4.27 19.86 8.79
CA THR A 164 4.25 20.73 7.61
C THR A 164 3.93 22.17 8.00
N GLU A 165 4.30 23.08 7.11
CA GLU A 165 4.02 24.51 7.25
C GLU A 165 2.79 24.88 6.43
N ASP A 166 2.19 26.01 6.76
CA ASP A 166 1.16 26.63 5.92
C ASP A 166 1.81 27.27 4.70
N LYS A 167 1.59 26.68 3.55
CA LYS A 167 2.10 27.16 2.25
C LYS A 167 0.96 27.18 1.25
N ALA A 168 0.86 28.25 0.49
CA ALA A 168 -0.06 28.32 -0.63
C ALA A 168 0.36 27.40 -1.78
N GLY A 169 -0.62 26.96 -2.55
CA GLY A 169 -0.44 26.07 -3.71
C GLY A 169 -0.55 24.62 -3.35
N ILE A 170 -0.67 23.80 -4.37
CA ILE A 170 -0.79 22.35 -4.29
C ILE A 170 0.14 21.71 -5.31
N ASN A 171 0.85 20.66 -4.89
CA ASN A 171 1.66 19.82 -5.76
C ASN A 171 1.30 18.36 -5.54
N THR A 172 1.48 17.57 -6.59
CA THR A 172 1.32 16.13 -6.53
C THR A 172 2.70 15.48 -6.35
N ASP A 173 3.03 15.20 -5.10
CA ASP A 173 4.36 14.71 -4.72
C ASP A 173 4.54 13.20 -4.96
N THR A 174 3.45 12.48 -5.10
CA THR A 174 3.42 11.04 -5.42
C THR A 174 2.47 10.81 -6.59
N ILE A 175 2.98 10.20 -7.65
CA ILE A 175 2.21 9.87 -8.86
C ILE A 175 2.55 8.41 -9.19
N ILE A 176 1.56 7.52 -9.07
CA ILE A 176 1.73 6.09 -9.29
C ILE A 176 0.62 5.59 -10.21
N LEU A 177 1.01 4.99 -11.33
CA LEU A 177 0.10 4.26 -12.21
C LEU A 177 0.05 2.81 -11.74
N LEU A 178 -1.07 2.40 -11.16
CA LEU A 178 -1.33 1.01 -10.80
C LEU A 178 -2.02 0.33 -11.98
N ARG A 179 -1.30 -0.59 -12.62
CA ARG A 179 -1.81 -1.36 -13.76
C ARG A 179 -2.13 -2.78 -13.36
N ILE A 180 -3.38 -3.19 -13.56
CA ILE A 180 -3.91 -4.51 -13.25
C ILE A 180 -4.26 -5.19 -14.58
N PRO A 181 -3.46 -6.18 -15.06
CA PRO A 181 -3.72 -6.83 -16.34
C PRO A 181 -5.01 -7.65 -16.31
N LYS A 182 -5.88 -7.49 -17.34
CA LYS A 182 -7.14 -8.25 -17.49
C LYS A 182 -6.92 -9.75 -17.72
N ASN A 183 -5.73 -10.16 -18.13
CA ASN A 183 -5.36 -11.56 -18.37
C ASN A 183 -4.92 -12.32 -17.12
N GLY A 184 -5.07 -11.74 -15.91
CA GLY A 184 -4.64 -12.35 -14.64
C GLY A 184 -3.12 -12.32 -14.41
N GLY A 185 -2.39 -11.51 -15.17
CA GLY A 185 -0.96 -11.24 -14.93
C GLY A 185 -0.71 -10.50 -13.62
N LYS A 186 0.57 -10.33 -13.26
CA LYS A 186 0.98 -9.58 -12.07
C LYS A 186 0.65 -8.11 -12.23
N ALA A 187 0.06 -7.52 -11.21
CA ALA A 187 -0.15 -6.08 -11.17
C ALA A 187 1.17 -5.33 -10.99
N SER A 188 1.24 -4.14 -11.55
CA SER A 188 2.43 -3.28 -11.51
C SER A 188 2.08 -1.89 -10.99
N ALA A 189 2.81 -1.43 -9.98
CA ALA A 189 2.77 -0.05 -9.50
C ALA A 189 3.95 0.72 -10.08
N VAL A 190 3.68 1.59 -11.05
CA VAL A 190 4.68 2.35 -11.78
C VAL A 190 4.75 3.76 -11.22
N SER A 191 5.85 4.10 -10.55
CA SER A 191 6.08 5.45 -10.04
C SER A 191 6.57 6.38 -11.14
N ILE A 192 5.98 7.57 -11.21
CA ILE A 192 6.41 8.67 -12.07
C ILE A 192 7.09 9.70 -11.18
N PRO A 193 8.41 9.97 -11.35
CA PRO A 193 9.10 10.98 -10.55
C PRO A 193 8.43 12.34 -10.68
N ARG A 194 8.13 12.99 -9.57
CA ARG A 194 7.39 14.27 -9.52
C ARG A 194 8.07 15.41 -10.27
N ASP A 195 9.40 15.36 -10.38
CA ASP A 195 10.20 16.37 -11.08
C ASP A 195 10.44 16.00 -12.56
N SER A 196 9.71 14.98 -13.12
CA SER A 196 9.76 14.63 -14.54
C SER A 196 9.39 15.82 -15.41
N TRP A 197 10.27 16.12 -16.41
CA TRP A 197 10.11 17.27 -17.30
C TRP A 197 9.31 16.86 -18.54
N VAL A 198 8.05 17.25 -18.55
CA VAL A 198 7.06 16.78 -19.53
C VAL A 198 6.28 17.96 -20.11
N ASP A 199 5.52 17.71 -21.17
CA ASP A 199 4.54 18.68 -21.67
C ASP A 199 3.31 18.67 -20.75
N VAL A 200 2.94 19.85 -20.24
CA VAL A 200 1.78 20.06 -19.36
C VAL A 200 0.76 20.89 -20.13
N PRO A 201 -0.49 20.43 -20.23
CA PRO A 201 -1.56 21.15 -20.92
C PRO A 201 -1.66 22.61 -20.48
N GLY A 202 -1.74 23.53 -21.45
CA GLY A 202 -1.83 24.98 -21.19
C GLY A 202 -0.55 25.66 -20.68
N ARG A 203 0.55 24.90 -20.43
CA ARG A 203 1.81 25.47 -19.92
C ARG A 203 3.03 25.15 -20.78
N GLY A 204 3.03 24.08 -21.54
CA GLY A 204 4.24 23.55 -22.21
C GLY A 204 5.14 22.77 -21.26
N LYS A 205 6.44 22.76 -21.51
CA LYS A 205 7.40 22.00 -20.71
C LYS A 205 7.45 22.46 -19.24
N ALA A 206 7.13 21.53 -18.33
CA ALA A 206 7.16 21.78 -16.89
C ALA A 206 7.36 20.47 -16.11
N LYS A 207 7.57 20.58 -14.80
CA LYS A 207 7.56 19.42 -13.92
C LYS A 207 6.13 18.86 -13.81
N ILE A 208 5.99 17.53 -13.91
CA ILE A 208 4.68 16.88 -13.87
C ILE A 208 3.88 17.21 -12.59
N ASN A 209 4.55 17.37 -11.44
CA ASN A 209 3.89 17.71 -10.17
C ASN A 209 3.22 19.08 -10.15
N SER A 210 3.57 19.96 -11.09
CA SER A 210 2.96 21.30 -11.20
C SER A 210 1.69 21.30 -12.04
N ALA A 211 1.39 20.23 -12.78
CA ALA A 211 0.26 20.16 -13.70
C ALA A 211 -1.06 20.48 -12.98
N TYR A 212 -1.27 19.83 -11.83
CA TYR A 212 -2.46 20.07 -11.01
C TYR A 212 -2.55 21.53 -10.54
N GLY A 213 -1.53 22.02 -9.84
CA GLY A 213 -1.58 23.33 -9.20
C GLY A 213 -1.72 24.49 -10.19
N VAL A 214 -1.09 24.37 -11.36
CA VAL A 214 -1.18 25.39 -12.42
C VAL A 214 -2.58 25.42 -13.03
N ALA A 215 -3.14 24.30 -13.39
CA ALA A 215 -4.47 24.24 -13.96
C ALA A 215 -5.54 24.69 -12.95
N LYS A 216 -5.40 24.30 -11.67
CA LYS A 216 -6.26 24.80 -10.59
C LYS A 216 -6.21 26.32 -10.49
N ALA A 217 -5.00 26.92 -10.43
CA ALA A 217 -4.86 28.38 -10.32
C ALA A 217 -5.45 29.12 -11.51
N HIS A 218 -5.30 28.59 -12.73
CA HIS A 218 -5.94 29.13 -13.94
C HIS A 218 -7.47 29.09 -13.83
N ALA A 219 -8.05 27.95 -13.47
CA ALA A 219 -9.49 27.80 -13.33
C ALA A 219 -10.06 28.74 -12.25
N GLU A 220 -9.38 28.87 -11.10
CA GLU A 220 -9.77 29.83 -10.05
C GLU A 220 -9.80 31.28 -10.58
N GLN A 221 -8.81 31.65 -11.37
CA GLN A 221 -8.73 32.99 -11.96
C GLN A 221 -9.85 33.20 -12.97
N GLU A 222 -10.13 32.23 -13.83
CA GLU A 222 -11.19 32.29 -14.85
C GLU A 222 -12.58 32.41 -14.22
N GLU A 223 -12.89 31.59 -13.21
CA GLU A 223 -14.19 31.66 -12.51
C GLU A 223 -14.40 32.99 -11.81
N ARG A 224 -13.37 33.51 -11.13
CA ARG A 224 -13.44 34.85 -10.53
C ARG A 224 -13.62 35.94 -11.57
N ALA A 225 -12.98 35.84 -12.75
CA ALA A 225 -13.14 36.77 -13.84
C ALA A 225 -14.54 36.72 -14.48
N GLN A 226 -15.20 35.56 -14.43
CA GLN A 226 -16.58 35.35 -14.85
C GLN A 226 -17.62 35.82 -13.82
N GLY A 227 -17.15 36.32 -12.65
CA GLY A 227 -18.01 36.84 -11.60
C GLY A 227 -18.50 35.78 -10.60
N GLU A 228 -17.87 34.61 -10.56
CA GLU A 228 -18.17 33.62 -9.51
C GLU A 228 -17.60 34.12 -8.18
N HIS A 229 -18.43 34.05 -7.14
CA HIS A 229 -18.06 34.49 -5.76
C HIS A 229 -18.22 33.38 -4.71
N ASP A 230 -18.85 32.26 -5.05
CA ASP A 230 -18.95 31.12 -4.18
C ASP A 230 -17.58 30.40 -4.07
N GLN A 231 -16.89 30.66 -2.97
CA GLN A 231 -15.55 30.12 -2.72
C GLN A 231 -15.53 28.58 -2.73
N ALA A 232 -16.60 27.93 -2.24
CA ALA A 232 -16.69 26.49 -2.21
C ALA A 232 -16.86 25.92 -3.63
N LYS A 233 -17.63 26.62 -4.49
CA LYS A 233 -17.77 26.25 -5.90
C LYS A 233 -16.46 26.45 -6.64
N ILE A 234 -15.83 27.61 -6.53
CA ILE A 234 -14.51 27.89 -7.12
C ILE A 234 -13.48 26.83 -6.73
N ALA A 235 -13.43 26.47 -5.44
CA ALA A 235 -12.49 25.46 -4.96
C ALA A 235 -12.75 24.09 -5.61
N ARG A 236 -14.02 23.63 -5.65
CA ARG A 236 -14.36 22.33 -6.25
C ARG A 236 -14.05 22.28 -7.75
N ASP A 237 -14.48 23.30 -8.49
CA ASP A 237 -14.37 23.31 -9.95
C ASP A 237 -12.91 23.47 -10.39
N SER A 238 -12.13 24.29 -9.67
CA SER A 238 -10.69 24.45 -9.90
C SER A 238 -9.90 23.21 -9.52
N ASP A 239 -10.24 22.52 -8.43
CA ASP A 239 -9.64 21.23 -8.07
C ASP A 239 -9.90 20.16 -9.13
N ALA A 240 -11.14 20.11 -9.66
CA ALA A 240 -11.47 19.20 -10.75
C ALA A 240 -10.67 19.52 -12.03
N ALA A 241 -10.45 20.80 -12.35
CA ALA A 241 -9.60 21.21 -13.46
C ALA A 241 -8.14 20.77 -13.25
N GLY A 242 -7.61 20.94 -12.04
CA GLY A 242 -6.26 20.49 -11.67
C GLY A 242 -6.07 18.98 -11.83
N ARG A 243 -7.03 18.20 -11.34
CA ARG A 243 -7.03 16.72 -11.47
C ARG A 243 -7.06 16.28 -12.93
N ARG A 244 -7.94 16.86 -13.75
CA ARG A 244 -8.00 16.55 -15.19
C ARG A 244 -6.70 16.85 -15.90
N ALA A 245 -6.08 18.00 -15.63
CA ALA A 245 -4.79 18.35 -16.23
C ALA A 245 -3.69 17.36 -15.86
N LEU A 246 -3.67 16.86 -14.62
CA LEU A 246 -2.72 15.82 -14.21
C LEU A 246 -3.01 14.49 -14.92
N VAL A 247 -4.27 14.06 -14.96
CA VAL A 247 -4.69 12.84 -15.69
C VAL A 247 -4.26 12.93 -17.15
N GLN A 248 -4.56 14.03 -17.83
CA GLN A 248 -4.17 14.27 -19.22
C GLN A 248 -2.64 14.20 -19.38
N THR A 249 -1.90 14.88 -18.50
CA THR A 249 -0.42 14.87 -18.56
C THR A 249 0.17 13.46 -18.41
N VAL A 250 -0.42 12.63 -17.53
CA VAL A 250 0.01 11.24 -17.35
C VAL A 250 -0.37 10.41 -18.57
N GLN A 251 -1.57 10.57 -19.13
CA GLN A 251 -1.99 9.87 -20.34
C GLN A 251 -1.12 10.24 -21.55
N ASP A 252 -0.78 11.52 -21.71
CA ASP A 252 0.10 11.98 -22.79
C ASP A 252 1.50 11.40 -22.69
N LEU A 253 2.04 11.33 -21.46
CA LEU A 253 3.35 10.75 -21.19
C LEU A 253 3.38 9.24 -21.41
N THR A 254 2.36 8.52 -20.96
CA THR A 254 2.38 7.05 -20.88
C THR A 254 1.67 6.37 -22.02
N GLN A 255 0.74 7.06 -22.71
CA GLN A 255 -0.23 6.52 -23.66
C GLN A 255 -1.07 5.38 -23.08
N ALA A 256 -1.16 5.31 -21.76
CA ALA A 256 -2.10 4.46 -21.05
C ALA A 256 -3.38 5.25 -20.75
N ARG A 257 -4.53 4.63 -20.96
CA ARG A 257 -5.81 5.21 -20.52
C ARG A 257 -5.91 5.07 -19.01
N ILE A 258 -6.25 6.15 -18.33
CA ILE A 258 -6.59 6.11 -16.92
C ILE A 258 -8.07 5.74 -16.80
N ASP A 259 -8.34 4.56 -16.23
CA ASP A 259 -9.70 4.05 -16.02
C ASP A 259 -10.27 4.53 -14.69
N HIS A 260 -9.41 4.70 -13.67
CA HIS A 260 -9.79 5.18 -12.35
C HIS A 260 -8.77 6.15 -11.77
N TYR A 261 -9.26 7.01 -10.88
CA TYR A 261 -8.46 8.00 -10.16
C TYR A 261 -8.69 7.90 -8.66
N ALA A 262 -7.62 7.94 -7.89
CA ALA A 262 -7.69 8.03 -6.44
C ALA A 262 -6.63 8.99 -5.91
N GLU A 263 -7.06 10.00 -5.17
CA GLU A 263 -6.19 11.00 -4.54
C GLU A 263 -6.29 10.91 -3.02
N ILE A 264 -5.14 11.03 -2.38
CA ILE A 264 -5.01 11.17 -0.93
C ILE A 264 -4.19 12.43 -0.62
N ASN A 265 -4.66 13.24 0.32
CA ASN A 265 -3.93 14.38 0.82
C ASN A 265 -3.10 14.03 2.09
N LEU A 266 -2.35 15.01 2.63
CA LEU A 266 -1.53 14.80 3.83
C LEU A 266 -2.36 14.37 5.05
N LEU A 267 -3.56 14.92 5.21
CA LEU A 267 -4.46 14.57 6.31
C LEU A 267 -4.92 13.10 6.22
N GLY A 268 -5.28 12.66 5.02
CA GLY A 268 -5.71 11.29 4.80
C GLY A 268 -4.62 10.26 5.04
N PHE A 269 -3.44 10.56 4.57
CA PHE A 269 -2.29 9.72 4.84
C PHE A 269 -2.02 9.58 6.36
N TYR A 270 -2.10 10.70 7.10
CA TYR A 270 -1.99 10.71 8.55
C TYR A 270 -3.06 9.82 9.19
N LEU A 271 -4.33 10.05 8.85
CA LEU A 271 -5.47 9.36 9.47
C LEU A 271 -5.47 7.85 9.18
N ILE A 272 -5.13 7.43 7.96
CA ILE A 272 -5.07 6.00 7.62
C ILE A 272 -3.97 5.30 8.43
N THR A 273 -2.79 5.90 8.51
CA THR A 273 -1.68 5.29 9.24
C THR A 273 -1.95 5.19 10.73
N GLU A 274 -2.66 6.16 11.32
CA GLU A 274 -3.16 6.09 12.70
C GLU A 274 -4.23 5.01 12.86
N ALA A 275 -5.22 4.95 11.95
CA ALA A 275 -6.32 4.00 12.01
C ALA A 275 -5.85 2.53 12.01
N VAL A 276 -4.80 2.21 11.24
CA VAL A 276 -4.22 0.85 11.19
C VAL A 276 -3.24 0.55 12.33
N GLY A 277 -3.01 1.51 13.23
CA GLY A 277 -2.05 1.37 14.33
C GLY A 277 -0.60 1.38 13.87
N GLY A 278 -0.30 2.13 12.80
CA GLY A 278 1.01 2.29 12.20
C GLY A 278 1.38 1.22 11.18
N VAL A 279 2.38 1.55 10.37
CA VAL A 279 2.90 0.74 9.28
C VAL A 279 4.34 0.33 9.59
N PRO A 280 4.70 -0.97 9.52
CA PRO A 280 6.06 -1.41 9.71
C PRO A 280 6.93 -1.01 8.51
N VAL A 281 8.10 -0.44 8.78
CA VAL A 281 9.12 -0.06 7.79
C VAL A 281 10.48 -0.55 8.23
N CYS A 282 11.39 -0.77 7.28
CA CYS A 282 12.75 -1.20 7.58
C CYS A 282 13.75 -0.28 6.88
N LEU A 283 14.78 0.18 7.63
CA LEU A 283 15.87 0.99 7.11
C LEU A 283 17.22 0.27 7.19
N ASN A 284 17.99 0.35 6.11
CA ASN A 284 19.37 -0.16 6.06
C ASN A 284 20.31 0.65 6.97
N HIS A 285 20.06 1.97 7.09
CA HIS A 285 20.85 2.90 7.86
C HIS A 285 19.97 3.83 8.70
N ALA A 286 20.49 4.30 9.84
CA ALA A 286 19.86 5.38 10.57
C ALA A 286 19.94 6.69 9.74
N THR A 287 18.91 7.49 9.81
CA THR A 287 18.82 8.71 9.00
C THR A 287 18.06 9.81 9.71
N SER A 288 18.41 11.07 9.41
CA SER A 288 17.67 12.23 9.91
C SER A 288 17.60 13.32 8.84
N ASP A 289 16.50 14.06 8.85
CA ASP A 289 16.28 15.21 7.96
C ASP A 289 15.35 16.20 8.65
N LYS A 290 15.87 17.38 8.95
CA LYS A 290 15.10 18.41 9.65
C LYS A 290 13.92 18.96 8.82
N ASP A 291 14.06 19.01 7.50
CA ASP A 291 13.03 19.57 6.62
C ASP A 291 11.78 18.69 6.54
N SER A 292 11.96 17.36 6.53
CA SER A 292 10.85 16.40 6.58
C SER A 292 10.45 16.03 8.00
N GLY A 293 11.24 16.39 9.01
CA GLY A 293 11.08 15.95 10.39
C GLY A 293 11.45 14.48 10.60
N ALA A 294 12.18 13.86 9.65
CA ALA A 294 12.62 12.48 9.75
C ALA A 294 13.72 12.31 10.79
N ASN A 295 13.57 11.30 11.64
CA ASN A 295 14.61 10.86 12.57
C ASN A 295 14.38 9.38 12.88
N PHE A 296 15.04 8.51 12.11
CA PHE A 296 14.79 7.08 12.11
C PHE A 296 16.06 6.30 12.43
N ARG A 297 15.90 5.23 13.23
CA ARG A 297 16.97 4.28 13.49
C ARG A 297 17.08 3.24 12.39
N ARG A 298 18.21 2.55 12.33
CA ARG A 298 18.38 1.36 11.49
C ARG A 298 17.45 0.23 11.92
N GLY A 299 17.01 -0.59 10.97
CA GLY A 299 16.22 -1.79 11.20
C GLY A 299 14.71 -1.52 11.15
N VAL A 300 13.96 -2.49 11.65
CA VAL A 300 12.49 -2.46 11.63
C VAL A 300 11.95 -1.52 12.70
N GLN A 301 10.98 -0.72 12.33
CA GLN A 301 10.23 0.17 13.21
C GLN A 301 8.82 0.40 12.66
N THR A 302 7.88 0.74 13.53
CA THR A 302 6.50 1.08 13.13
C THR A 302 6.37 2.58 13.14
N VAL A 303 5.84 3.14 12.04
CA VAL A 303 5.62 4.57 11.87
C VAL A 303 4.15 4.86 11.63
N SER A 304 3.61 5.93 12.23
CA SER A 304 2.23 6.39 12.04
C SER A 304 2.17 7.91 11.96
N GLY A 305 1.05 8.44 11.50
CA GLY A 305 0.76 9.87 11.48
C GLY A 305 1.89 10.71 10.89
N GLY A 306 2.37 11.69 11.63
CA GLY A 306 3.45 12.58 11.20
C GLY A 306 4.80 11.89 11.00
N GLU A 307 5.08 10.77 11.69
CA GLU A 307 6.30 9.98 11.44
C GLU A 307 6.24 9.26 10.11
N ALA A 308 5.09 8.68 9.78
CA ALA A 308 4.88 8.05 8.48
C ALA A 308 5.02 9.07 7.34
N LEU A 309 4.46 10.29 7.51
CA LEU A 309 4.67 11.39 6.56
C LEU A 309 6.14 11.78 6.43
N SER A 310 6.87 11.89 7.54
CA SER A 310 8.30 12.18 7.51
C SER A 310 9.09 11.11 6.76
N PHE A 311 8.73 9.83 6.94
CA PHE A 311 9.38 8.70 6.27
C PHE A 311 9.26 8.78 4.74
N VAL A 312 8.06 9.03 4.22
CA VAL A 312 7.79 9.07 2.77
C VAL A 312 8.18 10.40 2.11
N ARG A 313 8.45 11.45 2.90
CA ARG A 313 8.80 12.79 2.42
C ARG A 313 10.29 13.10 2.48
N GLN A 314 11.08 12.34 3.24
CA GLN A 314 12.50 12.59 3.39
C GLN A 314 13.22 12.58 2.03
N ARG A 315 14.10 13.60 1.83
CA ARG A 315 14.91 13.77 0.61
C ARG A 315 16.37 13.99 0.92
N LYS A 316 16.66 14.69 2.01
CA LYS A 316 18.03 14.97 2.44
C LYS A 316 18.62 13.77 3.17
N ASN A 317 19.92 13.63 3.06
CA ASN A 317 20.68 12.51 3.64
C ASN A 317 20.26 11.13 3.10
N LEU A 318 19.80 11.09 1.86
CA LEU A 318 19.57 9.86 1.09
C LEU A 318 20.63 9.79 -0.02
N PRO A 319 21.27 8.62 -0.24
CA PRO A 319 22.36 8.47 -1.23
C PRO A 319 21.99 8.93 -2.64
N ASN A 320 20.79 8.59 -3.11
CA ASN A 320 20.29 8.93 -4.44
C ASN A 320 19.12 9.94 -4.41
N GLY A 321 18.99 10.69 -3.32
CA GLY A 321 18.02 11.78 -3.18
C GLY A 321 16.58 11.36 -3.47
N ASP A 322 15.99 11.91 -4.54
CA ASP A 322 14.58 11.69 -4.88
C ASP A 322 14.26 10.23 -5.29
N LEU A 323 15.21 9.52 -5.91
CA LEU A 323 15.00 8.10 -6.26
C LEU A 323 14.89 7.20 -5.02
N ASP A 324 15.66 7.48 -3.97
CA ASP A 324 15.54 6.73 -2.72
C ASP A 324 14.25 7.09 -1.98
N ARG A 325 13.78 8.34 -2.09
CA ARG A 325 12.43 8.69 -1.64
C ARG A 325 11.36 7.85 -2.33
N ILE A 326 11.43 7.69 -3.66
CA ILE A 326 10.50 6.83 -4.42
C ILE A 326 10.56 5.39 -3.91
N LYS A 327 11.74 4.82 -3.66
CA LYS A 327 11.88 3.49 -3.07
C LYS A 327 11.24 3.38 -1.69
N ARG A 328 11.39 4.42 -0.84
CA ARG A 328 10.71 4.49 0.46
C ARG A 328 9.19 4.54 0.32
N GLN A 329 8.67 5.32 -0.61
CA GLN A 329 7.24 5.36 -0.91
C GLN A 329 6.72 4.00 -1.36
N GLN A 330 7.43 3.31 -2.25
CA GLN A 330 7.08 1.96 -2.72
C GLN A 330 7.12 0.93 -1.57
N ALA A 331 8.17 0.94 -0.75
CA ALA A 331 8.30 0.07 0.41
C ALA A 331 7.20 0.33 1.44
N PHE A 332 6.91 1.60 1.71
CA PHE A 332 5.83 2.00 2.60
C PHE A 332 4.47 1.55 2.07
N LEU A 333 4.17 1.79 0.79
CA LEU A 333 2.90 1.39 0.17
C LEU A 333 2.72 -0.13 0.22
N SER A 334 3.76 -0.91 -0.08
CA SER A 334 3.73 -2.37 0.04
C SER A 334 3.37 -2.81 1.48
N SER A 335 4.03 -2.24 2.47
CA SER A 335 3.78 -2.54 3.89
C SER A 335 2.39 -2.09 4.34
N ALA A 336 1.95 -0.89 3.92
CA ALA A 336 0.64 -0.33 4.24
C ALA A 336 -0.49 -1.19 3.66
N MET A 337 -0.40 -1.59 2.40
CA MET A 337 -1.38 -2.46 1.75
C MET A 337 -1.53 -3.79 2.52
N ARG A 338 -0.41 -4.44 2.88
CA ARG A 338 -0.44 -5.67 3.68
C ARG A 338 -1.08 -5.46 5.05
N LYS A 339 -0.77 -4.35 5.71
CA LYS A 339 -1.32 -4.00 7.01
C LYS A 339 -2.82 -3.79 6.93
N VAL A 340 -3.30 -2.97 5.98
CA VAL A 340 -4.72 -2.68 5.75
C VAL A 340 -5.49 -3.95 5.39
N LEU A 341 -4.95 -4.78 4.51
CA LEU A 341 -5.60 -6.00 4.03
C LEU A 341 -5.40 -7.22 4.95
N SER A 342 -4.69 -7.05 6.07
CA SER A 342 -4.50 -8.13 7.04
C SER A 342 -5.82 -8.55 7.69
N ALA A 343 -5.97 -9.84 7.98
CA ALA A 343 -7.13 -10.36 8.67
C ALA A 343 -7.38 -9.66 10.02
N GLY A 344 -6.31 -9.25 10.74
CA GLY A 344 -6.42 -8.53 11.99
C GLY A 344 -7.02 -7.13 11.85
N THR A 345 -6.76 -6.44 10.74
CA THR A 345 -7.35 -5.13 10.43
C THR A 345 -8.80 -5.27 9.98
N LEU A 346 -9.06 -6.15 9.01
CA LEU A 346 -10.40 -6.30 8.40
C LEU A 346 -11.42 -6.96 9.33
N ALA A 347 -10.98 -7.81 10.27
CA ALA A 347 -11.85 -8.44 11.25
C ALA A 347 -12.14 -7.56 12.47
N ASN A 348 -11.47 -6.41 12.63
CA ASN A 348 -11.68 -5.49 13.74
C ASN A 348 -12.66 -4.37 13.34
N PRO A 349 -13.91 -4.36 13.86
CA PRO A 349 -14.90 -3.36 13.48
C PRO A 349 -14.50 -1.93 13.82
N SER A 350 -13.77 -1.72 14.92
CA SER A 350 -13.29 -0.39 15.31
C SER A 350 -12.25 0.15 14.32
N THR A 351 -11.28 -0.69 13.93
CA THR A 351 -10.27 -0.33 12.93
C THR A 351 -10.90 -0.07 11.58
N LEU A 352 -11.86 -0.92 11.18
CA LEU A 352 -12.57 -0.74 9.91
C LEU A 352 -13.36 0.57 9.89
N ASN A 353 -14.08 0.90 10.96
CA ASN A 353 -14.79 2.17 11.06
C ASN A 353 -13.83 3.38 11.01
N SER A 354 -12.68 3.30 11.70
CA SER A 354 -11.66 4.36 11.64
C SER A 354 -11.06 4.52 10.25
N LEU A 355 -10.84 3.41 9.52
CA LEU A 355 -10.40 3.46 8.13
C LEU A 355 -11.44 4.09 7.21
N MET A 356 -12.71 3.71 7.38
CA MET A 356 -13.81 4.31 6.61
C MET A 356 -13.90 5.82 6.86
N ASP A 357 -13.82 6.25 8.13
CA ASP A 357 -13.82 7.66 8.49
C ASP A 357 -12.61 8.40 7.87
N ALA A 358 -11.44 7.78 7.88
CA ALA A 358 -10.25 8.34 7.24
C ALA A 358 -10.42 8.48 5.71
N VAL A 359 -11.02 7.49 5.04
CA VAL A 359 -11.30 7.53 3.60
C VAL A 359 -12.31 8.65 3.30
N HIS A 360 -13.43 8.71 4.01
CA HIS A 360 -14.46 9.75 3.83
C HIS A 360 -13.93 11.17 4.02
N ARG A 361 -12.93 11.36 4.84
CA ARG A 361 -12.38 12.69 5.16
C ARG A 361 -11.27 13.15 4.25
N SER A 362 -10.73 12.27 3.41
CA SER A 362 -9.40 12.54 2.86
C SER A 362 -9.12 11.96 1.49
N PHE A 363 -10.02 11.12 0.96
CA PHE A 363 -9.89 10.60 -0.39
C PHE A 363 -10.80 11.34 -1.35
N VAL A 364 -10.31 11.51 -2.56
CA VAL A 364 -11.11 11.87 -3.71
C VAL A 364 -10.96 10.75 -4.73
N LEU A 365 -12.08 10.16 -5.12
CA LEU A 365 -12.14 9.10 -6.13
C LEU A 365 -12.81 9.64 -7.40
N ASP A 366 -12.62 8.97 -8.52
CA ASP A 366 -13.47 9.21 -9.67
C ASP A 366 -14.89 8.68 -9.42
N ASP A 367 -15.87 9.23 -10.14
CA ASP A 367 -17.29 8.92 -9.96
C ASP A 367 -17.66 7.46 -10.29
N SER A 368 -16.80 6.75 -11.04
CA SER A 368 -17.03 5.39 -11.50
C SER A 368 -16.39 4.32 -10.62
N LEU A 369 -15.50 4.68 -9.70
CA LEU A 369 -14.76 3.74 -8.86
C LEU A 369 -15.64 3.18 -7.74
N ASP A 370 -16.02 1.89 -7.82
CA ASP A 370 -16.60 1.14 -6.70
C ASP A 370 -15.48 0.75 -5.72
N VAL A 371 -15.51 1.34 -4.52
CA VAL A 371 -14.49 1.11 -3.48
C VAL A 371 -14.38 -0.37 -3.09
N LEU A 372 -15.48 -1.10 -3.10
CA LEU A 372 -15.49 -2.52 -2.74
C LEU A 372 -14.91 -3.38 -3.87
N GLU A 373 -15.24 -3.07 -5.13
CA GLU A 373 -14.66 -3.73 -6.29
C GLU A 373 -13.15 -3.49 -6.35
N PHE A 374 -12.73 -2.23 -6.15
CA PHE A 374 -11.31 -1.87 -6.03
C PHE A 374 -10.61 -2.65 -4.91
N ALA A 375 -11.20 -2.72 -3.71
CA ALA A 375 -10.63 -3.47 -2.60
C ALA A 375 -10.50 -4.98 -2.91
N GLN A 376 -11.43 -5.57 -3.67
CA GLN A 376 -11.37 -6.97 -4.11
C GLN A 376 -10.28 -7.18 -5.16
N GLN A 377 -10.14 -6.27 -6.12
CA GLN A 377 -9.07 -6.31 -7.11
C GLN A 377 -7.70 -6.18 -6.44
N VAL A 378 -7.54 -5.22 -5.53
CA VAL A 378 -6.31 -5.00 -4.77
C VAL A 378 -6.01 -6.16 -3.81
N LYS A 379 -7.02 -6.84 -3.26
CA LYS A 379 -6.81 -8.03 -2.42
C LYS A 379 -6.13 -9.16 -3.18
N GLY A 380 -6.51 -9.39 -4.44
CA GLY A 380 -5.83 -10.32 -5.34
C GLY A 380 -4.37 -9.94 -5.58
N VAL A 381 -4.10 -8.65 -5.67
CA VAL A 381 -2.76 -8.06 -5.86
C VAL A 381 -1.91 -8.10 -4.57
N ALA A 382 -2.52 -7.88 -3.41
CA ALA A 382 -1.82 -7.82 -2.12
C ALA A 382 -1.36 -9.19 -1.58
N SER A 383 -1.83 -10.29 -2.16
CA SER A 383 -1.39 -11.64 -1.78
C SER A 383 0.07 -11.96 -2.18
N GLY A 384 0.78 -11.04 -2.82
CA GLY A 384 2.23 -11.14 -3.03
C GLY A 384 2.74 -10.79 -4.42
N ASP A 385 1.88 -10.40 -5.34
CA ASP A 385 2.20 -10.27 -6.75
C ASP A 385 2.20 -8.82 -7.30
N LEU A 386 2.38 -7.80 -6.45
CA LEU A 386 2.54 -6.42 -6.90
C LEU A 386 4.02 -6.13 -7.21
N ALA A 387 4.32 -5.84 -8.46
CA ALA A 387 5.64 -5.40 -8.90
C ALA A 387 5.73 -3.88 -8.81
N PHE A 388 6.74 -3.37 -8.10
CA PHE A 388 7.03 -1.94 -8.09
C PHE A 388 8.10 -1.60 -9.12
N ALA A 389 7.85 -0.56 -9.89
CA ALA A 389 8.78 -0.06 -10.89
C ALA A 389 8.78 1.47 -10.91
N THR A 390 9.77 2.07 -11.53
CA THR A 390 9.80 3.50 -11.85
C THR A 390 9.95 3.62 -13.37
N ILE A 391 9.30 4.61 -13.98
CA ILE A 391 9.47 4.86 -15.42
C ILE A 391 10.93 5.03 -15.76
N PRO A 392 11.37 4.70 -17.01
CA PRO A 392 12.72 4.96 -17.47
C PRO A 392 13.05 6.46 -17.38
N VAL A 393 14.20 6.78 -16.78
CA VAL A 393 14.71 8.16 -16.69
C VAL A 393 16.04 8.26 -17.44
N ILE A 394 16.27 9.39 -18.12
CA ILE A 394 17.55 9.70 -18.78
C ILE A 394 18.54 10.18 -17.74
N THR A 395 18.16 11.17 -16.95
CA THR A 395 18.97 11.70 -15.86
C THR A 395 18.08 12.31 -14.76
N THR A 396 18.57 12.23 -13.52
CA THR A 396 17.97 12.87 -12.35
C THR A 396 18.61 14.20 -11.98
N ASN A 397 19.67 14.57 -12.72
CA ASN A 397 20.45 15.80 -12.48
C ASN A 397 20.26 16.83 -13.59
N GLY A 398 19.16 16.72 -14.37
CA GLY A 398 18.83 17.69 -15.41
C GLY A 398 18.57 19.09 -14.86
N ARG A 399 18.70 20.08 -15.73
CA ARG A 399 18.37 21.47 -15.46
C ARG A 399 17.47 22.00 -16.56
N SER A 400 16.38 22.64 -16.18
CA SER A 400 15.54 23.39 -17.10
C SER A 400 16.21 24.71 -17.51
N GLU A 401 15.69 25.37 -18.51
CA GLU A 401 16.23 26.66 -19.01
C GLU A 401 16.23 27.74 -17.91
N ASP A 402 15.26 27.70 -17.00
CA ASP A 402 15.17 28.59 -15.83
C ASP A 402 15.99 28.08 -14.61
N GLY A 403 16.82 27.05 -14.79
CA GLY A 403 17.76 26.55 -13.78
C GLY A 403 17.16 25.63 -12.71
N GLN A 404 15.91 25.21 -12.83
CA GLN A 404 15.30 24.25 -11.91
C GLN A 404 15.94 22.85 -12.06
N SER A 405 16.08 22.12 -10.94
CA SER A 405 16.45 20.71 -10.97
C SER A 405 15.29 19.88 -11.51
N ILE A 406 15.51 19.10 -12.57
CA ILE A 406 14.50 18.30 -13.24
C ILE A 406 14.95 16.83 -13.39
N VAL A 407 14.00 15.96 -13.60
CA VAL A 407 14.22 14.59 -14.06
C VAL A 407 13.89 14.53 -15.55
N GLU A 408 14.87 14.23 -16.37
CA GLU A 408 14.66 14.10 -17.81
C GLU A 408 14.15 12.71 -18.15
N VAL A 409 13.11 12.66 -18.96
CA VAL A 409 12.49 11.42 -19.42
C VAL A 409 12.34 11.43 -20.94
N ASP A 410 12.41 10.26 -21.55
CA ASP A 410 12.07 10.06 -22.96
C ASP A 410 10.64 9.52 -23.04
N PRO A 411 9.66 10.29 -23.54
CA PRO A 411 8.27 9.83 -23.64
C PRO A 411 8.14 8.52 -24.44
N ALA A 412 8.91 8.31 -25.49
CA ALA A 412 8.85 7.09 -26.28
C ALA A 412 9.34 5.86 -25.49
N ALA A 413 10.39 6.02 -24.69
CA ALA A 413 10.86 4.96 -23.79
C ALA A 413 9.84 4.67 -22.67
N VAL A 414 9.20 5.70 -22.12
CA VAL A 414 8.14 5.54 -21.10
C VAL A 414 6.93 4.80 -21.67
N GLN A 415 6.44 5.20 -22.83
CA GLN A 415 5.30 4.56 -23.50
C GLN A 415 5.59 3.08 -23.80
N LYS A 416 6.77 2.79 -24.35
CA LYS A 416 7.22 1.41 -24.61
C LYS A 416 7.29 0.59 -23.32
N PHE A 417 7.80 1.17 -22.25
CA PHE A 417 7.89 0.52 -20.94
C PHE A 417 6.51 0.18 -20.38
N VAL A 418 5.58 1.15 -20.35
CA VAL A 418 4.22 0.95 -19.85
C VAL A 418 3.43 -0.04 -20.71
N ALA A 419 3.54 0.04 -22.05
CA ALA A 419 2.94 -0.93 -22.97
C ALA A 419 3.47 -2.36 -22.74
N GLY A 420 4.76 -2.50 -22.42
CA GLY A 420 5.37 -3.79 -22.09
C GLY A 420 4.80 -4.45 -20.84
N LEU A 421 4.38 -3.66 -19.85
CA LEU A 421 3.75 -4.18 -18.64
C LEU A 421 2.33 -4.74 -18.89
N ALA A 422 1.67 -4.31 -19.95
CA ALA A 422 0.37 -4.82 -20.37
C ALA A 422 0.43 -6.15 -21.14
N GLY A 423 1.63 -6.68 -21.39
CA GLY A 423 1.81 -7.84 -22.27
C GLY A 423 1.51 -7.54 -23.74
N ARG A 424 1.37 -6.27 -24.13
CA ARG A 424 1.30 -5.84 -25.53
C ARG A 424 2.70 -5.87 -26.13
N THR A 425 3.08 -6.98 -26.72
CA THR A 425 4.18 -6.99 -27.67
C THR A 425 3.75 -6.13 -28.85
N THR A 426 4.38 -4.96 -29.01
CA THR A 426 4.35 -4.26 -30.28
C THR A 426 4.87 -5.23 -31.32
N THR A 427 4.01 -5.74 -32.21
CA THR A 427 4.37 -6.46 -33.41
C THR A 427 5.11 -5.48 -34.33
N GLY A 428 6.37 -5.33 -34.06
CA GLY A 428 7.34 -4.55 -34.81
C GLY A 428 8.64 -5.35 -34.91
N SER A 429 8.82 -6.01 -36.01
CA SER A 429 9.99 -6.66 -36.62
C SER A 429 11.21 -7.01 -35.76
N PRO A 430 11.68 -8.24 -35.76
CA PRO A 430 12.92 -8.64 -35.11
C PRO A 430 14.13 -8.25 -35.96
N GLY A 431 14.87 -7.25 -35.50
CA GLY A 431 16.13 -6.92 -36.15
C GLY A 431 16.91 -5.88 -35.34
N GLY A 432 17.92 -6.33 -34.59
CA GLY A 432 18.86 -5.44 -33.95
C GLY A 432 19.37 -5.95 -32.60
N ASN A 433 20.41 -6.79 -32.70
CA ASN A 433 21.30 -7.15 -31.59
C ASN A 433 21.98 -5.89 -31.03
N GLY A 434 21.82 -5.58 -29.73
CA GLY A 434 22.47 -4.43 -29.11
C GLY A 434 22.18 -4.41 -27.63
N GLY A 435 23.12 -4.90 -26.81
CA GLY A 435 23.05 -5.06 -25.38
C GLY A 435 22.84 -3.75 -24.62
N GLY A 436 22.17 -3.85 -23.52
CA GLY A 436 21.92 -2.77 -22.55
C GLY A 436 20.53 -2.86 -21.96
N GLY A 437 20.09 -4.05 -21.55
CA GLY A 437 18.90 -4.22 -20.75
C GLY A 437 19.15 -3.59 -19.37
N ALA A 438 18.61 -2.39 -19.12
CA ALA A 438 18.37 -1.96 -17.77
C ALA A 438 17.31 -2.92 -17.20
N ALA A 439 17.77 -3.94 -16.50
CA ALA A 439 16.97 -4.85 -15.74
C ALA A 439 16.02 -4.01 -14.86
N ALA A 440 14.73 -4.32 -14.89
CA ALA A 440 13.81 -3.92 -13.85
C ALA A 440 14.56 -4.15 -12.52
N GLY A 441 14.90 -3.06 -11.83
CA GLY A 441 15.82 -3.11 -10.72
C GLY A 441 15.30 -4.08 -9.67
N ALA A 442 15.90 -5.27 -9.64
CA ALA A 442 15.86 -6.11 -8.46
C ALA A 442 16.24 -5.20 -7.30
N VAL A 443 15.36 -5.07 -6.32
CA VAL A 443 15.65 -4.40 -5.06
C VAL A 443 16.99 -4.98 -4.59
N PRO A 444 18.05 -4.16 -4.40
CA PRO A 444 19.30 -4.66 -3.87
C PRO A 444 18.98 -5.44 -2.61
N GLN A 445 19.62 -6.61 -2.43
CA GLN A 445 19.49 -7.41 -1.21
C GLN A 445 20.07 -6.59 -0.05
N GLY A 446 19.21 -5.69 0.49
CA GLY A 446 19.42 -5.01 1.75
C GLY A 446 19.20 -5.99 2.90
N LEU A 447 19.35 -5.50 4.13
CA LEU A 447 19.02 -6.26 5.33
C LEU A 447 17.65 -6.95 5.17
N ASP A 448 17.58 -8.24 5.49
CA ASP A 448 16.30 -8.90 5.62
C ASP A 448 15.62 -8.37 6.88
N SER A 449 14.43 -7.82 6.73
CA SER A 449 13.63 -7.32 7.87
C SER A 449 13.14 -8.45 8.77
N GLY A 450 13.20 -9.70 8.31
CA GLY A 450 12.57 -10.85 8.96
C GLY A 450 11.03 -10.79 8.96
N ILE A 451 10.44 -9.73 8.38
CA ILE A 451 8.98 -9.56 8.24
C ILE A 451 8.62 -9.70 6.76
N PRO A 452 7.83 -10.71 6.37
CA PRO A 452 7.43 -10.89 4.99
C PRO A 452 6.80 -9.62 4.40
N GLY A 453 7.36 -9.14 3.28
CA GLY A 453 6.84 -7.99 2.54
C GLY A 453 7.15 -6.62 3.14
N VAL A 454 8.08 -6.53 4.06
CA VAL A 454 8.65 -5.26 4.55
C VAL A 454 10.09 -5.16 4.06
N PRO A 455 10.35 -4.64 2.86
CA PRO A 455 11.71 -4.50 2.35
C PRO A 455 12.47 -3.44 3.15
N CYS A 456 13.76 -3.66 3.38
CA CYS A 456 14.64 -2.65 3.94
C CYS A 456 15.13 -1.71 2.84
N VAL A 457 15.04 -0.41 3.07
CA VAL A 457 15.41 0.68 2.15
C VAL A 457 16.35 1.68 2.83
N ASP A 458 16.97 2.56 2.04
CA ASP A 458 17.79 3.67 2.53
C ASP A 458 17.00 4.94 2.69
#